data_67cc11d5ee68373925396190e3eb048a
#
_entry.id   67cc11d5ee68373925396190e3eb048a
#
_cell.length_a   1.000
_cell.length_b   1.000
_cell.length_c   1.000
_cell.angle_alpha   90.00
_cell.angle_beta   90.00
_cell.angle_gamma   90.00
#
_symmetry.space_group_name_H-M   'P 1'
#
loop_
_entity.id
_entity.type
_entity.pdbx_description
1 polymer ?
#
loop_
_entity_poly.entity_id
_entity_poly.type
_entity_poly.pdbx_seq_one_letter_code
_entity_poly.pdbx_strand_id
1 'polypeptide(L)'
;LQTFMYNVDTVGEDTDMTFQLRFRLGKRIGFCDDAMFYVEPISGYSELYLQRQRWQRGQIEVAQNFMQNKLSVRQIFTNFMISRLMIDHTFIFPRLVWITGLAMLLFFGYSPVVVSMSVVMMYVLYVAYGLMNYTSSYMLLKAFPTERAYFKNKWWIAFTMPLYNGINTLIRFIGIINTMTRNAAWQTKTLDRKSTRLN
;
A
#
# COMPACT_ATOMS: atom_id res chain seq x y z
N LEU A 1 -23.54 0.24 22.22
CA LEU A 1 -22.51 0.38 21.18
C LEU A 1 -21.85 1.72 21.36
N GLN A 2 -20.65 1.75 21.94
CA GLN A 2 -19.84 2.98 21.90
C GLN A 2 -19.48 3.21 20.44
N THR A 3 -20.07 4.23 19.83
CA THR A 3 -19.73 4.68 18.50
C THR A 3 -18.31 5.22 18.55
N PHE A 4 -17.39 4.53 17.89
CA PHE A 4 -16.05 5.05 17.68
C PHE A 4 -16.14 6.21 16.70
N MET A 5 -15.57 7.32 17.08
CA MET A 5 -15.40 8.44 16.17
C MET A 5 -14.16 8.19 15.32
N TYR A 6 -14.23 8.60 14.06
CA TYR A 6 -13.05 8.65 13.21
C TYR A 6 -12.00 9.57 13.84
N ASN A 7 -10.76 9.09 13.88
CA ASN A 7 -9.66 9.90 14.36
C ASN A 7 -9.31 10.95 13.29
N VAL A 8 -9.56 12.21 13.59
CA VAL A 8 -9.30 13.33 12.66
C VAL A 8 -7.83 13.78 12.66
N ASP A 9 -7.03 13.27 13.61
CA ASP A 9 -5.61 13.62 13.76
C ASP A 9 -4.70 12.73 12.89
N THR A 10 -5.27 11.78 12.16
CA THR A 10 -4.54 10.93 11.21
C THR A 10 -5.16 10.98 9.83
N VAL A 11 -4.33 10.86 8.81
CA VAL A 11 -4.78 10.71 7.42
C VAL A 11 -5.06 9.24 7.03
N GLY A 12 -4.95 8.33 7.99
CA GLY A 12 -5.23 6.89 7.85
C GLY A 12 -6.41 6.44 8.70
N GLU A 13 -7.53 7.16 8.61
CA GLU A 13 -8.73 6.97 9.43
C GLU A 13 -9.34 5.57 9.31
N ASP A 14 -9.31 4.96 8.15
CA ASP A 14 -9.79 3.59 7.88
C ASP A 14 -8.91 2.53 8.57
N THR A 15 -7.60 2.72 8.49
CA THR A 15 -6.61 1.88 9.16
C THR A 15 -6.71 2.04 10.67
N ASP A 16 -6.82 3.28 11.16
CA ASP A 16 -6.99 3.57 12.59
C ASP A 16 -8.26 2.91 13.14
N MET A 17 -9.39 3.03 12.44
CA MET A 17 -10.65 2.37 12.81
C MET A 17 -10.48 0.84 12.89
N THR A 18 -9.80 0.25 11.92
CA THR A 18 -9.49 -1.19 11.91
C THR A 18 -8.69 -1.61 13.15
N PHE A 19 -7.69 -0.81 13.51
CA PHE A 19 -6.89 -1.05 14.71
C PHE A 19 -7.69 -0.87 15.99
N GLN A 20 -8.54 0.17 16.09
CA GLN A 20 -9.42 0.37 17.23
C GLN A 20 -10.34 -0.84 17.45
N LEU A 21 -11.00 -1.32 16.40
CA LEU A 21 -11.89 -2.49 16.48
C LEU A 21 -11.16 -3.73 16.97
N ARG A 22 -9.95 -3.97 16.50
CA ARG A 22 -9.19 -5.17 16.87
C ARG A 22 -8.48 -5.07 18.21
N PHE A 23 -7.83 -3.93 18.52
CA PHE A 23 -7.05 -3.78 19.74
C PHE A 23 -7.86 -3.34 20.94
N ARG A 24 -8.81 -2.40 20.77
CA ARG A 24 -9.60 -1.89 21.89
C ARG A 24 -10.83 -2.76 22.17
N LEU A 25 -11.49 -3.22 21.13
CA LEU A 25 -12.72 -4.00 21.28
C LEU A 25 -12.52 -5.51 21.18
N GLY A 26 -11.35 -5.98 20.77
CA GLY A 26 -11.10 -7.41 20.55
C GLY A 26 -12.02 -8.04 19.50
N LYS A 27 -12.64 -7.24 18.62
CA LYS A 27 -13.58 -7.74 17.61
C LYS A 27 -12.85 -8.18 16.36
N ARG A 28 -13.43 -9.15 15.65
CA ARG A 28 -12.98 -9.58 14.33
C ARG A 28 -13.68 -8.74 13.26
N ILE A 29 -12.96 -8.45 12.20
CA ILE A 29 -13.50 -7.80 11.01
C ILE A 29 -13.73 -8.90 9.99
N GLY A 30 -14.96 -8.99 9.49
CA GLY A 30 -15.35 -9.93 8.43
C GLY A 30 -15.00 -9.38 7.05
N PHE A 31 -14.95 -10.26 6.08
CA PHE A 31 -14.86 -9.93 4.66
C PHE A 31 -16.22 -10.25 4.02
N CYS A 32 -16.75 -9.32 3.21
CA CYS A 32 -17.98 -9.47 2.46
C CYS A 32 -17.61 -9.59 0.98
N ASP A 33 -17.68 -10.80 0.43
CA ASP A 33 -17.23 -11.12 -0.91
C ASP A 33 -18.23 -10.76 -2.01
N ASP A 34 -19.47 -10.46 -1.62
CA ASP A 34 -20.55 -10.02 -2.50
C ASP A 34 -20.78 -8.49 -2.49
N ALA A 35 -20.02 -7.76 -1.67
CA ALA A 35 -20.07 -6.30 -1.62
C ALA A 35 -19.05 -5.68 -2.57
N MET A 36 -19.52 -4.97 -3.60
CA MET A 36 -18.69 -4.26 -4.56
C MET A 36 -18.98 -2.76 -4.48
N PHE A 37 -17.91 -1.97 -4.47
CA PHE A 37 -18.00 -0.52 -4.62
C PHE A 37 -17.02 -0.03 -5.67
N TYR A 38 -17.39 1.06 -6.34
CA TYR A 38 -16.60 1.64 -7.41
C TYR A 38 -15.97 2.96 -6.94
N VAL A 39 -14.71 3.14 -7.25
CA VAL A 39 -13.97 4.38 -6.98
C VAL A 39 -13.54 5.04 -8.28
N GLU A 40 -13.43 6.37 -8.27
CA GLU A 40 -12.90 7.09 -9.41
C GLU A 40 -11.45 6.67 -9.68
N PRO A 41 -11.08 6.39 -10.93
CA PRO A 41 -9.71 6.06 -11.27
C PRO A 41 -8.81 7.28 -11.09
N ILE A 42 -7.55 7.01 -10.80
CA ILE A 42 -6.52 8.05 -10.70
C ILE A 42 -6.33 8.69 -12.08
N SER A 43 -6.49 10.00 -12.16
CA SER A 43 -6.44 10.74 -13.42
C SER A 43 -5.02 11.06 -13.91
N GLY A 44 -4.01 11.01 -13.03
CA GLY A 44 -2.63 11.36 -13.40
C GLY A 44 -1.59 11.10 -12.31
N TYR A 45 -0.32 11.32 -12.68
CA TYR A 45 0.82 11.05 -11.79
C TYR A 45 0.83 11.91 -10.52
N SER A 46 0.39 13.15 -10.58
CA SER A 46 0.32 14.02 -9.40
C SER A 46 -0.69 13.52 -8.38
N GLU A 47 -1.83 13.02 -8.84
CA GLU A 47 -2.84 12.44 -7.97
C GLU A 47 -2.37 11.13 -7.37
N LEU A 48 -1.74 10.25 -8.18
CA LEU A 48 -1.10 9.01 -7.71
C LEU A 48 -0.07 9.32 -6.62
N TYR A 49 0.81 10.29 -6.87
CA TYR A 49 1.84 10.70 -5.93
C TYR A 49 1.26 11.15 -4.58
N LEU A 50 0.29 12.05 -4.60
CA LEU A 50 -0.37 12.54 -3.38
C LEU A 50 -1.11 11.43 -2.64
N GLN A 51 -1.83 10.56 -3.35
CA GLN A 51 -2.56 9.44 -2.77
C GLN A 51 -1.60 8.45 -2.07
N ARG A 52 -0.50 8.07 -2.74
CA ARG A 52 0.47 7.11 -2.19
C ARG A 52 1.24 7.70 -0.99
N GLN A 53 1.57 8.98 -1.02
CA GLN A 53 2.17 9.65 0.13
C GLN A 53 1.21 9.69 1.33
N ARG A 54 -0.07 10.02 1.09
CA ARG A 54 -1.09 10.03 2.14
C ARG A 54 -1.24 8.64 2.77
N TRP A 55 -1.33 7.58 1.97
CA TRP A 55 -1.43 6.22 2.48
C TRP A 55 -0.21 5.82 3.31
N GLN A 56 0.99 6.13 2.84
CA GLN A 56 2.21 5.82 3.57
C GLN A 56 2.28 6.56 4.91
N ARG A 57 1.89 7.83 4.90
CA ARG A 57 1.82 8.64 6.10
C ARG A 57 0.81 8.09 7.10
N GLY A 58 -0.42 7.79 6.66
CA GLY A 58 -1.46 7.22 7.52
C GLY A 58 -1.03 5.91 8.19
N GLN A 59 -0.33 5.05 7.47
CA GLN A 59 0.22 3.82 8.05
C GLN A 59 1.22 4.09 9.16
N ILE A 60 2.11 5.07 8.99
CA ILE A 60 3.12 5.43 10.00
C ILE A 60 2.44 6.07 11.23
N GLU A 61 1.51 7.01 11.02
CA GLU A 61 0.78 7.68 12.08
C GLU A 61 -0.01 6.69 12.94
N VAL A 62 -0.76 5.78 12.29
CA VAL A 62 -1.51 4.73 13.00
C VAL A 62 -0.56 3.80 13.76
N ALA A 63 0.55 3.38 13.14
CA ALA A 63 1.54 2.56 13.81
C ALA A 63 2.08 3.27 15.08
N GLN A 64 2.43 4.54 15.00
CA GLN A 64 2.91 5.32 16.14
C GLN A 64 1.86 5.42 17.25
N ASN A 65 0.60 5.72 16.90
CA ASN A 65 -0.49 5.85 17.86
C ASN A 65 -0.76 4.56 18.65
N PHE A 66 -0.72 3.41 17.99
CA PHE A 66 -1.00 2.12 18.65
C PHE A 66 0.23 1.49 19.32
N MET A 67 1.43 1.88 18.97
CA MET A 67 2.66 1.40 19.59
C MET A 67 3.14 2.26 20.76
N GLN A 68 2.43 3.34 21.10
CA GLN A 68 2.75 4.23 22.22
C GLN A 68 4.26 4.58 22.31
N ASN A 69 4.86 4.93 21.19
CA ASN A 69 6.30 5.25 21.07
C ASN A 69 7.29 4.13 21.49
N LYS A 70 6.83 2.90 21.64
CA LYS A 70 7.67 1.75 22.00
C LYS A 70 7.77 0.74 20.85
N LEU A 71 8.26 1.19 19.69
CA LEU A 71 8.62 0.31 18.58
C LEU A 71 9.79 -0.60 19.01
N SER A 72 9.47 -1.80 19.46
CA SER A 72 10.46 -2.88 19.61
C SER A 72 10.47 -3.71 18.33
N VAL A 73 11.66 -4.01 17.81
CA VAL A 73 11.83 -4.94 16.68
C VAL A 73 11.12 -6.26 16.95
N ARG A 74 11.12 -6.74 18.19
CA ARG A 74 10.38 -7.93 18.62
C ARG A 74 8.87 -7.79 18.36
N GLN A 75 8.27 -6.64 18.62
CA GLN A 75 6.83 -6.41 18.39
C GLN A 75 6.46 -6.41 16.91
N ILE A 76 7.36 -5.96 16.03
CA ILE A 76 7.15 -6.01 14.58
C ILE A 76 6.96 -7.46 14.11
N PHE A 77 7.69 -8.40 14.68
CA PHE A 77 7.58 -9.81 14.28
C PHE A 77 6.53 -10.61 15.07
N THR A 78 6.22 -10.23 16.31
CA THR A 78 5.28 -10.98 17.16
C THR A 78 3.84 -10.49 17.07
N ASN A 79 3.63 -9.22 16.75
CA ASN A 79 2.28 -8.66 16.61
C ASN A 79 1.84 -8.68 15.16
N PHE A 80 0.88 -9.57 14.83
CA PHE A 80 0.38 -9.74 13.46
C PHE A 80 -0.07 -8.44 12.81
N MET A 81 -0.76 -7.55 13.54
CA MET A 81 -1.26 -6.29 12.97
C MET A 81 -0.12 -5.33 12.64
N ILE A 82 0.86 -5.21 13.52
CA ILE A 82 2.04 -4.36 13.33
C ILE A 82 2.89 -4.91 12.17
N SER A 83 3.14 -6.22 12.18
CA SER A 83 3.83 -6.90 11.08
C SER A 83 3.13 -6.63 9.74
N ARG A 84 1.81 -6.78 9.70
CA ARG A 84 1.02 -6.53 8.49
C ARG A 84 1.10 -5.08 8.01
N LEU A 85 1.11 -4.12 8.92
CA LEU A 85 1.22 -2.70 8.60
C LEU A 85 2.61 -2.34 8.08
N MET A 86 3.67 -2.87 8.69
CA MET A 86 5.06 -2.58 8.34
C MET A 86 5.51 -3.31 7.06
N ILE A 87 5.09 -4.57 6.90
CA ILE A 87 5.42 -5.39 5.73
C ILE A 87 4.34 -5.27 4.67
N ASP A 88 3.41 -4.47 4.78
CA ASP A 88 2.21 -4.34 3.98
C ASP A 88 2.18 -5.19 2.65
N HIS A 89 1.04 -5.28 1.99
CA HIS A 89 0.90 -6.06 0.76
C HIS A 89 1.77 -5.57 -0.42
N THR A 90 2.35 -4.39 -0.31
CA THR A 90 3.24 -3.80 -1.33
C THR A 90 4.71 -4.11 -1.10
N PHE A 91 5.05 -4.73 0.02
CA PHE A 91 6.42 -5.11 0.38
C PHE A 91 7.44 -3.98 0.25
N ILE A 92 7.06 -2.77 0.68
CA ILE A 92 7.86 -1.58 0.44
C ILE A 92 9.22 -1.65 1.14
N PHE A 93 9.24 -1.97 2.44
CA PHE A 93 10.48 -2.06 3.20
C PHE A 93 11.40 -3.19 2.71
N PRO A 94 10.92 -4.43 2.52
CA PRO A 94 11.74 -5.48 1.89
C PRO A 94 12.29 -5.07 0.54
N ARG A 95 11.51 -4.36 -0.27
CA ARG A 95 11.94 -3.92 -1.60
C ARG A 95 13.00 -2.83 -1.53
N LEU A 96 12.88 -1.86 -0.62
CA LEU A 96 13.93 -0.85 -0.40
C LEU A 96 15.24 -1.48 0.06
N VAL A 97 15.18 -2.41 1.04
CA VAL A 97 16.36 -3.15 1.51
C VAL A 97 17.01 -3.91 0.37
N TRP A 98 16.23 -4.55 -0.49
CA TRP A 98 16.76 -5.31 -1.60
C TRP A 98 17.38 -4.40 -2.68
N ILE A 99 16.74 -3.28 -3.06
CA ILE A 99 17.27 -2.32 -4.04
C ILE A 99 18.58 -1.71 -3.52
N THR A 100 18.61 -1.28 -2.27
CA THR A 100 19.85 -0.74 -1.65
C THR A 100 20.94 -1.79 -1.53
N GLY A 101 20.57 -3.02 -1.19
CA GLY A 101 21.50 -4.15 -1.14
C GLY A 101 22.18 -4.42 -2.49
N LEU A 102 21.41 -4.44 -3.58
CA LEU A 102 21.96 -4.61 -4.93
C LEU A 102 22.89 -3.45 -5.33
N ALA A 103 22.53 -2.22 -5.00
CA ALA A 103 23.37 -1.06 -5.26
C ALA A 103 24.70 -1.16 -4.46
N MET A 104 24.62 -1.58 -3.20
CA MET A 104 25.80 -1.82 -2.37
C MET A 104 26.70 -2.93 -2.92
N LEU A 105 26.13 -4.02 -3.43
CA LEU A 105 26.91 -5.10 -4.03
C LEU A 105 27.77 -4.59 -5.20
N LEU A 106 27.20 -3.73 -6.05
CA LEU A 106 27.95 -3.07 -7.14
C LEU A 106 29.08 -2.19 -6.58
N PHE A 107 28.77 -1.44 -5.53
CA PHE A 107 29.77 -0.57 -4.88
C PHE A 107 30.92 -1.34 -4.26
N PHE A 108 30.67 -2.52 -3.70
CA PHE A 108 31.69 -3.42 -3.15
C PHE A 108 32.42 -4.25 -4.22
N GLY A 109 32.21 -3.97 -5.50
CA GLY A 109 32.96 -4.61 -6.59
C GLY A 109 32.45 -5.99 -7.00
N TYR A 110 31.23 -6.38 -6.62
CA TYR A 110 30.63 -7.61 -7.12
C TYR A 110 30.39 -7.51 -8.64
N SER A 111 30.46 -8.65 -9.32
CA SER A 111 30.26 -8.71 -10.77
C SER A 111 28.92 -8.11 -11.20
N PRO A 112 28.93 -7.12 -12.12
CA PRO A 112 27.70 -6.54 -12.66
C PRO A 112 26.77 -7.59 -13.31
N VAL A 113 27.35 -8.66 -13.85
CA VAL A 113 26.57 -9.77 -14.45
C VAL A 113 25.74 -10.47 -13.39
N VAL A 114 26.33 -10.80 -12.23
CA VAL A 114 25.62 -11.47 -11.11
C VAL A 114 24.50 -10.57 -10.59
N VAL A 115 24.76 -9.28 -10.44
CA VAL A 115 23.74 -8.31 -9.98
C VAL A 115 22.62 -8.19 -10.99
N SER A 116 22.93 -8.10 -12.28
CA SER A 116 21.92 -8.03 -13.36
C SER A 116 21.06 -9.30 -13.41
N MET A 117 21.67 -10.47 -13.27
CA MET A 117 20.92 -11.75 -13.21
C MET A 117 19.99 -11.78 -11.98
N SER A 118 20.41 -11.26 -10.84
CA SER A 118 19.57 -11.14 -9.65
C SER A 118 18.36 -10.23 -9.88
N VAL A 119 18.53 -9.12 -10.59
CA VAL A 119 17.43 -8.22 -10.99
C VAL A 119 16.44 -8.95 -11.90
N VAL A 120 16.92 -9.66 -12.92
CA VAL A 120 16.06 -10.44 -13.84
C VAL A 120 15.29 -11.52 -13.08
N MET A 121 15.97 -12.27 -12.21
CA MET A 121 15.32 -13.29 -11.38
C MET A 121 14.22 -12.70 -10.50
N MET A 122 14.48 -11.56 -9.85
CA MET A 122 13.48 -10.88 -9.04
C MET A 122 12.30 -10.38 -9.90
N TYR A 123 12.56 -9.85 -11.10
CA TYR A 123 11.50 -9.47 -12.01
C TYR A 123 10.58 -10.67 -12.33
N VAL A 124 11.16 -11.83 -12.67
CA VAL A 124 10.40 -13.06 -12.95
C VAL A 124 9.57 -13.49 -11.74
N LEU A 125 10.13 -13.45 -10.52
CA LEU A 125 9.40 -13.77 -9.30
C LEU A 125 8.23 -12.79 -9.05
N TYR A 126 8.42 -11.49 -9.30
CA TYR A 126 7.34 -10.50 -9.18
C TYR A 126 6.25 -10.70 -10.23
N VAL A 127 6.61 -11.09 -11.46
CA VAL A 127 5.62 -11.44 -12.50
C VAL A 127 4.84 -12.69 -12.08
N ALA A 128 5.52 -13.74 -11.60
CA ALA A 128 4.86 -14.95 -11.10
C ALA A 128 3.88 -14.63 -9.96
N TYR A 129 4.29 -13.81 -9.00
CA TYR A 129 3.43 -13.31 -7.93
C TYR A 129 2.26 -12.48 -8.48
N GLY A 130 2.50 -11.65 -9.48
CA GLY A 130 1.47 -10.88 -10.18
C GLY A 130 0.41 -11.77 -10.84
N LEU A 131 0.84 -12.85 -11.49
CA LEU A 131 -0.06 -13.84 -12.10
C LEU A 131 -0.86 -14.61 -11.04
N MET A 132 -0.27 -14.94 -9.91
CA MET A 132 -1.00 -15.56 -8.78
C MET A 132 -2.09 -14.60 -8.25
N ASN A 133 -1.76 -13.33 -8.05
CA ASN A 133 -2.74 -12.33 -7.62
C ASN A 133 -3.85 -12.13 -8.67
N TYR A 134 -3.49 -12.09 -9.95
CA TYR A 134 -4.46 -12.05 -11.05
C TYR A 134 -5.42 -13.23 -10.98
N THR A 135 -4.91 -14.46 -10.85
CA THR A 135 -5.73 -15.67 -10.77
C THR A 135 -6.65 -15.65 -9.56
N SER A 136 -6.14 -15.25 -8.40
CA SER A 136 -6.94 -15.12 -7.16
C SER A 136 -8.06 -14.09 -7.33
N SER A 137 -7.74 -12.91 -7.89
CA SER A 137 -8.75 -11.87 -8.17
C SER A 137 -9.80 -12.33 -9.17
N TYR A 138 -9.38 -13.04 -10.23
CA TYR A 138 -10.30 -13.61 -11.22
C TYR A 138 -11.25 -14.66 -10.62
N MET A 139 -10.78 -15.41 -9.62
CA MET A 139 -11.63 -16.36 -8.87
C MET A 139 -12.62 -15.65 -7.97
N LEU A 140 -12.19 -14.59 -7.26
CA LEU A 140 -13.06 -13.77 -6.40
C LEU A 140 -14.18 -13.09 -7.19
N LEU A 141 -13.92 -12.68 -8.43
CA LEU A 141 -14.92 -12.07 -9.32
C LEU A 141 -15.96 -13.06 -9.87
N LYS A 142 -16.05 -14.29 -9.33
CA LYS A 142 -17.01 -15.30 -9.79
C LYS A 142 -18.47 -14.83 -9.62
N ALA A 143 -18.76 -14.06 -8.59
CA ALA A 143 -20.08 -13.50 -8.32
C ALA A 143 -20.44 -12.32 -9.22
N PHE A 144 -19.48 -11.74 -9.97
CA PHE A 144 -19.63 -10.54 -10.78
C PHE A 144 -19.24 -10.81 -12.24
N PRO A 145 -20.17 -11.33 -13.08
CA PRO A 145 -19.85 -11.79 -14.45
C PRO A 145 -19.31 -10.70 -15.37
N THR A 146 -19.83 -9.48 -15.27
CA THR A 146 -19.43 -8.31 -16.09
C THR A 146 -17.99 -7.93 -15.82
N GLU A 147 -17.64 -7.73 -14.54
CA GLU A 147 -16.29 -7.39 -14.06
C GLU A 147 -15.31 -8.51 -14.38
N ARG A 148 -15.73 -9.76 -14.21
CA ARG A 148 -14.93 -10.94 -14.54
C ARG A 148 -14.60 -11.01 -16.03
N ALA A 149 -15.58 -10.73 -16.91
CA ALA A 149 -15.35 -10.70 -18.35
C ALA A 149 -14.35 -9.61 -18.75
N TYR A 150 -14.49 -8.41 -18.17
CA TYR A 150 -13.53 -7.33 -18.35
C TYR A 150 -12.12 -7.70 -17.86
N PHE A 151 -12.03 -8.33 -16.69
CA PHE A 151 -10.76 -8.69 -16.07
C PHE A 151 -10.03 -9.83 -16.81
N LYS A 152 -10.76 -10.72 -17.46
CA LYS A 152 -10.21 -11.88 -18.16
C LYS A 152 -9.05 -11.55 -19.11
N ASN A 153 -9.13 -10.43 -19.83
CA ASN A 153 -8.13 -10.03 -20.82
C ASN A 153 -7.02 -9.13 -20.23
N LYS A 154 -6.93 -9.00 -18.90
CA LYS A 154 -5.98 -8.11 -18.23
C LYS A 154 -4.77 -8.84 -17.61
N TRP A 155 -4.58 -10.11 -17.89
CA TRP A 155 -3.47 -10.93 -17.35
C TRP A 155 -2.08 -10.33 -17.64
N TRP A 156 -1.91 -9.64 -18.77
CA TRP A 156 -0.67 -8.99 -19.18
C TRP A 156 -0.21 -7.89 -18.22
N ILE A 157 -1.12 -7.34 -17.41
CA ILE A 157 -0.80 -6.34 -16.38
C ILE A 157 0.21 -6.90 -15.39
N ALA A 158 0.22 -8.22 -15.15
CA ALA A 158 1.19 -8.87 -14.27
C ALA A 158 2.65 -8.59 -14.69
N PHE A 159 2.92 -8.39 -15.97
CA PHE A 159 4.25 -8.07 -16.49
C PHE A 159 4.66 -6.60 -16.29
N THR A 160 3.70 -5.69 -16.21
CA THR A 160 3.97 -4.26 -15.95
C THR A 160 3.97 -3.93 -14.47
N MET A 161 3.36 -4.78 -13.64
CA MET A 161 3.26 -4.57 -12.19
C MET A 161 4.61 -4.43 -11.48
N PRO A 162 5.69 -5.16 -11.82
CA PRO A 162 6.98 -4.96 -11.18
C PRO A 162 7.52 -3.54 -11.37
N LEU A 163 7.39 -2.96 -12.56
CA LEU A 163 7.81 -1.58 -12.86
C LEU A 163 6.95 -0.56 -12.11
N TYR A 164 5.63 -0.72 -12.17
CA TYR A 164 4.68 0.11 -11.42
C TYR A 164 4.97 0.09 -9.92
N ASN A 165 5.23 -1.10 -9.36
CA ASN A 165 5.59 -1.25 -7.96
C ASN A 165 6.94 -0.62 -7.62
N GLY A 166 7.90 -0.61 -8.55
CA GLY A 166 9.16 0.12 -8.40
C GLY A 166 8.94 1.62 -8.24
N ILE A 167 8.14 2.23 -9.13
CA ILE A 167 7.77 3.64 -9.06
C ILE A 167 7.03 3.94 -7.75
N ASN A 168 6.05 3.14 -7.38
CA ASN A 168 5.34 3.28 -6.11
C ASN A 168 6.27 3.21 -4.89
N THR A 169 7.30 2.36 -4.94
CA THR A 169 8.28 2.25 -3.86
C THR A 169 9.03 3.57 -3.67
N LEU A 170 9.45 4.21 -4.75
CA LEU A 170 10.12 5.52 -4.69
C LEU A 170 9.20 6.61 -4.16
N ILE A 171 7.95 6.68 -4.66
CA ILE A 171 6.95 7.65 -4.19
C ILE A 171 6.70 7.50 -2.69
N ARG A 172 6.52 6.26 -2.22
CA ARG A 172 6.25 5.98 -0.81
C ARG A 172 7.49 6.20 0.07
N PHE A 173 8.69 5.97 -0.44
CA PHE A 173 9.93 6.32 0.26
C PHE A 173 10.02 7.83 0.51
N ILE A 174 9.71 8.64 -0.50
CA ILE A 174 9.58 10.10 -0.33
C ILE A 174 8.49 10.43 0.70
N GLY A 175 7.39 9.68 0.71
CA GLY A 175 6.32 9.79 1.71
C GLY A 175 6.80 9.56 3.14
N ILE A 176 7.69 8.59 3.36
CA ILE A 176 8.31 8.34 4.67
C ILE A 176 9.14 9.56 5.10
N ILE A 177 9.99 10.08 4.22
CA ILE A 177 10.82 11.27 4.50
C ILE A 177 9.93 12.47 4.83
N ASN A 178 8.88 12.71 4.04
CA ASN A 178 7.95 13.80 4.26
C ASN A 178 7.19 13.66 5.60
N THR A 179 6.87 12.44 6.02
CA THR A 179 6.21 12.20 7.32
C THR A 179 7.12 12.58 8.49
N MET A 180 8.42 12.35 8.33
CA MET A 180 9.41 12.69 9.37
C MET A 180 9.70 14.19 9.44
N THR A 181 9.52 14.92 8.33
CA THR A 181 9.96 16.33 8.20
C THR A 181 8.82 17.34 8.21
N ARG A 182 7.58 16.95 7.99
CA ARG A 182 6.44 17.85 7.83
C ARG A 182 5.26 17.44 8.71
N ASN A 183 4.64 18.42 9.37
CA ASN A 183 3.40 18.20 10.12
C ASN A 183 2.23 17.82 9.21
N ALA A 184 1.28 17.04 9.74
CA ALA A 184 0.06 16.67 9.05
C ALA A 184 -0.77 17.93 8.75
N ALA A 185 -1.07 18.17 7.48
CA ALA A 185 -2.08 19.14 7.07
C ALA A 185 -3.10 18.43 6.18
N TRP A 186 -4.32 18.34 6.65
CA TRP A 186 -5.45 17.91 5.84
C TRP A 186 -5.76 19.01 4.83
N GLN A 187 -5.46 18.79 3.56
CA GLN A 187 -5.97 19.62 2.47
C GLN A 187 -7.23 18.96 1.92
N THR A 188 -8.37 19.33 2.47
CA THR A 188 -9.63 19.11 1.80
C THR A 188 -9.66 19.98 0.55
N LYS A 189 -9.79 19.37 -0.63
CA LYS A 189 -10.26 20.12 -1.81
C LYS A 189 -11.64 20.64 -1.42
N THR A 190 -11.75 21.93 -1.19
CA THR A 190 -13.02 22.57 -0.86
C THR A 190 -14.07 22.18 -1.90
N LEU A 191 -15.28 21.82 -1.43
CA LEU A 191 -16.43 21.46 -2.26
C LEU A 191 -16.79 22.53 -3.31
N ASP A 192 -16.34 23.76 -3.13
CA ASP A 192 -16.53 24.90 -4.05
C ASP A 192 -15.96 24.68 -5.47
N ARG A 193 -15.00 23.78 -5.65
CA ARG A 193 -14.49 23.50 -7.00
C ARG A 193 -15.34 22.55 -7.82
N LYS A 194 -16.27 21.80 -7.20
CA LYS A 194 -17.20 20.93 -7.92
C LYS A 194 -18.46 21.67 -8.37
N SER A 195 -18.92 22.68 -7.64
CA SER A 195 -20.13 23.44 -7.99
C SER A 195 -19.92 24.35 -9.21
N THR A 196 -18.69 24.81 -9.46
CA THR A 196 -18.37 25.72 -10.58
C THR A 196 -18.21 24.99 -11.93
N ARG A 197 -18.27 23.65 -11.97
CA ARG A 197 -18.19 22.87 -13.22
C ARG A 197 -19.52 22.27 -13.67
N LEU A 198 -20.61 22.56 -12.97
CA LEU A 198 -21.96 22.06 -13.27
C LEU A 198 -22.94 23.20 -13.69
N ASN A 199 -22.43 24.41 -13.97
CA ASN A 199 -23.17 25.51 -14.60
C ASN A 199 -22.57 25.84 -15.95
#